data_d972ae3d42874d3a546f54e22641d6e4
#
_entry.id   d972ae3d42874d3a546f54e22641d6e4
#
_cell.length_a   1.000
_cell.length_b   1.000
_cell.length_c   1.000
_cell.angle_alpha   90.00
_cell.angle_beta   90.00
_cell.angle_gamma   90.00
#
_symmetry.space_group_name_H-M   'P 1'
#
loop_
_entity.id
_entity.type
_entity.pdbx_description
1 polymer ?
#
loop_
_entity_poly.entity_id
_entity_poly.type
_entity_poly.pdbx_seq_one_letter_code
_entity_poly.pdbx_strand_id
1 'polypeptide(L)'
;AINAYIVDGRKPEDYVEYAKKDADGIVREDLLMTMSEGLNRVTHKMENLGLVILKDENGNYVARGNRNIKINGENMKPLLAKAVKELEDVTILNRINITDYIVEENEIKGAFGFSIEEGTAYEIRAKKVLCATGGAAGLYRPNNPGFSHHKMWYPPFNTGACLLYTS
;
A
#
# COMPACT_ATOMS: atom_id res chain seq x y z
N ALA A 1 11.09 -9.08 7.40
CA ALA A 1 10.37 -7.82 7.15
C ALA A 1 9.84 -7.22 8.46
N ILE A 2 9.43 -5.96 8.41
CA ILE A 2 8.93 -5.20 9.56
C ILE A 2 7.57 -4.64 9.15
N ASN A 3 6.62 -4.67 10.07
CA ASN A 3 5.31 -4.07 9.88
C ASN A 3 5.09 -2.96 10.92
N ALA A 4 4.52 -1.84 10.51
CA ALA A 4 4.14 -0.78 11.44
C ALA A 4 3.03 -1.29 12.38
N TYR A 5 3.19 -1.02 13.67
CA TYR A 5 2.31 -1.52 14.72
C TYR A 5 2.40 -0.61 15.95
N ILE A 6 1.30 -0.34 16.58
CA ILE A 6 1.28 0.40 17.84
C ILE A 6 1.57 -0.60 18.96
N VAL A 7 2.81 -0.60 19.43
CA VAL A 7 3.25 -1.50 20.51
C VAL A 7 2.71 -1.03 21.86
N ASP A 8 2.66 -1.94 22.83
CA ASP A 8 2.16 -1.65 24.17
C ASP A 8 2.83 -0.41 24.80
N GLY A 9 2.05 0.42 25.46
CA GLY A 9 2.49 1.68 26.05
C GLY A 9 2.66 2.83 25.06
N ARG A 10 2.33 2.63 23.78
CA ARG A 10 2.33 3.65 22.72
C ARG A 10 0.93 3.98 22.25
N LYS A 11 0.80 5.14 21.60
CA LYS A 11 -0.45 5.64 21.04
C LYS A 11 -0.30 5.90 19.53
N PRO A 12 -1.41 5.98 18.78
CA PRO A 12 -1.40 6.36 17.38
C PRO A 12 -0.68 7.68 17.10
N GLU A 13 -0.81 8.66 18.01
CA GLU A 13 -0.15 9.96 17.92
C GLU A 13 1.37 9.85 17.89
N ASP A 14 1.96 8.92 18.65
CA ASP A 14 3.41 8.69 18.66
C ASP A 14 3.92 8.28 17.28
N TYR A 15 3.11 7.54 16.53
CA TYR A 15 3.42 7.15 15.16
C TYR A 15 3.34 8.34 14.20
N VAL A 16 2.33 9.20 14.36
CA VAL A 16 2.16 10.42 13.56
C VAL A 16 3.34 11.37 13.77
N GLU A 17 3.71 11.62 15.02
CA GLU A 17 4.88 12.44 15.33
C GLU A 17 6.17 11.92 14.71
N TYR A 18 6.37 10.60 14.81
CA TYR A 18 7.51 9.97 14.17
C TYR A 18 7.51 10.18 12.65
N ALA A 19 6.40 9.87 11.99
CA ALA A 19 6.28 10.00 10.53
C ALA A 19 6.44 11.45 10.06
N LYS A 20 5.92 12.41 10.81
CA LYS A 20 6.09 13.84 10.57
C LYS A 20 7.56 14.25 10.64
N LYS A 21 8.28 13.77 11.66
CA LYS A 21 9.71 14.03 11.81
C LYS A 21 10.55 13.40 10.70
N ASP A 22 10.21 12.16 10.29
CA ASP A 22 10.91 11.42 9.25
C ASP A 22 10.72 12.04 7.85
N ALA A 23 9.62 12.74 7.65
CA ALA A 23 9.27 13.43 6.40
C ALA A 23 9.48 14.95 6.45
N ASP A 24 10.29 15.47 7.38
CA ASP A 24 10.57 16.89 7.53
C ASP A 24 9.31 17.79 7.60
N GLY A 25 8.24 17.27 8.19
CA GLY A 25 6.96 17.96 8.33
C GLY A 25 6.04 17.91 7.11
N ILE A 26 6.47 17.33 6.00
CA ILE A 26 5.66 17.24 4.76
C ILE A 26 4.76 16.01 4.82
N VAL A 27 3.69 16.10 5.60
CA VAL A 27 2.72 15.02 5.79
C VAL A 27 1.28 15.54 5.93
N ARG A 28 0.32 14.68 5.63
CA ARG A 28 -1.09 14.85 5.98
C ARG A 28 -1.33 14.15 7.32
N GLU A 29 -1.28 14.91 8.40
CA GLU A 29 -1.39 14.37 9.77
C GLU A 29 -2.75 13.70 10.01
N ASP A 30 -3.81 14.22 9.45
CA ASP A 30 -5.16 13.65 9.50
C ASP A 30 -5.23 12.24 8.88
N LEU A 31 -4.60 12.06 7.73
CA LEU A 31 -4.53 10.75 7.07
C LEU A 31 -3.60 9.78 7.81
N LEU A 32 -2.48 10.28 8.33
CA LEU A 32 -1.58 9.47 9.17
C LEU A 32 -2.27 9.01 10.45
N MET A 33 -3.08 9.85 11.08
CA MET A 33 -3.86 9.48 12.26
C MET A 33 -4.84 8.36 11.94
N THR A 34 -5.66 8.52 10.90
CA THR A 34 -6.59 7.49 10.46
C THR A 34 -5.90 6.17 10.15
N MET A 35 -4.72 6.23 9.51
CA MET A 35 -3.92 5.05 9.22
C MET A 35 -3.39 4.41 10.51
N SER A 36 -2.82 5.19 11.44
CA SER A 36 -2.20 4.67 12.66
C SER A 36 -3.20 4.04 13.61
N GLU A 37 -4.39 4.58 13.73
CA GLU A 37 -5.52 3.96 14.47
C GLU A 37 -5.91 2.58 13.91
N GLY A 38 -5.73 2.38 12.61
CA GLY A 38 -6.03 1.13 11.91
C GLY A 38 -4.93 0.07 11.94
N LEU A 39 -3.68 0.41 12.28
CA LEU A 39 -2.51 -0.46 12.10
C LEU A 39 -2.67 -1.82 12.80
N ASN A 40 -3.03 -1.82 14.08
CA ASN A 40 -3.14 -3.05 14.86
C ASN A 40 -4.29 -3.93 14.35
N ARG A 41 -5.44 -3.34 14.07
CA ARG A 41 -6.59 -4.06 13.52
C ARG A 41 -6.27 -4.71 12.17
N VAL A 42 -5.58 -3.99 11.29
CA VAL A 42 -5.17 -4.52 9.98
C VAL A 42 -4.13 -5.64 10.13
N THR A 43 -3.19 -5.50 11.07
CA THR A 43 -2.19 -6.54 11.36
C THR A 43 -2.84 -7.83 11.85
N HIS A 44 -3.79 -7.74 12.80
CA HIS A 44 -4.54 -8.93 13.25
C HIS A 44 -5.35 -9.57 12.11
N LYS A 45 -5.95 -8.75 11.24
CA LYS A 45 -6.65 -9.29 10.06
C LYS A 45 -5.70 -10.04 9.13
N MET A 46 -4.50 -9.54 8.91
CA MET A 46 -3.49 -10.24 8.10
C MET A 46 -3.01 -11.54 8.77
N GLU A 47 -2.82 -11.54 10.09
CA GLU A 47 -2.48 -12.74 10.84
C GLU A 47 -3.57 -13.81 10.71
N ASN A 48 -4.84 -13.42 10.83
CA ASN A 48 -5.97 -14.32 10.65
C ASN A 48 -6.06 -14.92 9.22
N LEU A 49 -5.53 -14.20 8.24
CA LEU A 49 -5.35 -14.71 6.87
C LEU A 49 -4.13 -15.65 6.73
N GLY A 50 -3.33 -15.80 7.78
CA GLY A 50 -2.17 -16.69 7.80
C GLY A 50 -0.81 -15.98 7.70
N LEU A 51 -0.74 -14.64 7.87
CA LEU A 51 0.53 -13.95 7.93
C LEU A 51 1.32 -14.40 9.17
N VAL A 52 2.54 -14.86 8.96
CA VAL A 52 3.42 -15.26 10.06
C VAL A 52 4.03 -14.03 10.71
N ILE A 53 3.73 -13.86 12.00
CA ILE A 53 4.27 -12.80 12.85
C ILE A 53 5.11 -13.47 13.94
N LEU A 54 6.31 -12.96 14.18
CA LEU A 54 7.17 -13.49 15.22
C LEU A 54 6.59 -13.18 16.60
N LYS A 55 6.44 -14.21 17.42
CA LYS A 55 5.96 -14.13 18.81
C LYS A 55 7.03 -14.58 19.77
N ASP A 56 7.00 -14.02 20.98
CA ASP A 56 7.81 -14.44 22.11
C ASP A 56 7.22 -15.70 22.79
N GLU A 57 7.88 -16.17 23.86
CA GLU A 57 7.48 -17.34 24.63
C GLU A 57 6.11 -17.18 25.30
N ASN A 58 5.65 -15.94 25.52
CA ASN A 58 4.36 -15.60 26.10
C ASN A 58 3.26 -15.39 25.04
N GLY A 59 3.60 -15.52 23.76
CA GLY A 59 2.67 -15.32 22.64
C GLY A 59 2.50 -13.87 22.21
N ASN A 60 3.26 -12.91 22.75
CA ASN A 60 3.21 -11.51 22.35
C ASN A 60 4.02 -11.28 21.07
N TYR A 61 3.63 -10.31 20.27
CA TYR A 61 4.39 -9.93 19.10
C TYR A 61 5.76 -9.38 19.47
N VAL A 62 6.80 -9.88 18.82
CA VAL A 62 8.17 -9.38 19.02
C VAL A 62 8.28 -7.98 18.39
N ALA A 63 8.36 -6.98 19.27
CA ALA A 63 8.57 -5.60 18.86
C ALA A 63 9.97 -5.39 18.29
N ARG A 64 10.07 -4.48 17.33
CA ARG A 64 11.32 -3.96 16.82
C ARG A 64 11.33 -2.44 16.94
N GLY A 65 11.99 -1.95 17.98
CA GLY A 65 11.89 -0.53 18.35
C GLY A 65 10.49 -0.20 18.90
N ASN A 66 10.06 1.03 18.73
CA ASN A 66 8.89 1.57 19.39
C ASN A 66 7.60 1.56 18.54
N ARG A 67 7.65 1.04 17.29
CA ARG A 67 6.56 1.23 16.31
C ARG A 67 6.42 0.10 15.29
N ASN A 68 7.17 -0.95 15.44
CA ASN A 68 7.19 -2.03 14.46
C ASN A 68 7.17 -3.37 15.16
N ILE A 69 6.64 -4.37 14.45
CA ILE A 69 6.75 -5.78 14.79
C ILE A 69 7.44 -6.55 13.65
N LYS A 70 7.92 -7.74 13.94
CA LYS A 70 8.63 -8.57 12.98
C LYS A 70 7.67 -9.55 12.31
N ILE A 71 7.55 -9.44 10.98
CA ILE A 71 6.70 -10.29 10.16
C ILE A 71 7.52 -11.06 9.11
N ASN A 72 6.97 -12.14 8.59
CA ASN A 72 7.46 -12.74 7.34
C ASN A 72 6.84 -12.01 6.13
N GLY A 73 7.53 -10.95 5.68
CA GLY A 73 7.03 -10.10 4.59
C GLY A 73 7.05 -10.74 3.20
N GLU A 74 7.79 -11.84 3.02
CA GLU A 74 7.83 -12.56 1.73
C GLU A 74 6.47 -13.20 1.42
N ASN A 75 5.77 -13.68 2.46
CA ASN A 75 4.48 -14.34 2.32
C ASN A 75 3.30 -13.36 2.25
N MET A 76 3.48 -12.09 2.59
CA MET A 76 2.37 -11.15 2.69
C MET A 76 1.63 -10.95 1.37
N LYS A 77 2.35 -10.67 0.28
CA LYS A 77 1.73 -10.45 -1.04
C LYS A 77 1.05 -11.71 -1.60
N PRO A 78 1.72 -12.88 -1.61
CA PRO A 78 1.07 -14.14 -2.02
C PRO A 78 -0.18 -14.47 -1.20
N LEU A 79 -0.15 -14.25 0.10
CA LEU A 79 -1.26 -14.48 1.00
C LEU A 79 -2.47 -13.61 0.66
N LEU A 80 -2.26 -12.29 0.50
CA LEU A 80 -3.31 -11.37 0.13
C LEU A 80 -3.86 -11.65 -1.26
N ALA A 81 -2.99 -11.99 -2.22
CA ALA A 81 -3.42 -12.39 -3.55
C ALA A 81 -4.27 -13.66 -3.54
N LYS A 82 -3.92 -14.63 -2.70
CA LYS A 82 -4.74 -15.84 -2.49
C LYS A 82 -6.10 -15.48 -1.91
N ALA A 83 -6.14 -14.69 -0.84
CA ALA A 83 -7.39 -14.29 -0.19
C ALA A 83 -8.33 -13.53 -1.14
N VAL A 84 -7.79 -12.70 -2.02
CA VAL A 84 -8.61 -11.98 -3.03
C VAL A 84 -9.14 -12.94 -4.09
N LYS A 85 -8.37 -13.96 -4.52
CA LYS A 85 -8.80 -14.95 -5.50
C LYS A 85 -9.93 -15.87 -5.01
N GLU A 86 -10.07 -15.98 -3.70
CA GLU A 86 -11.13 -16.78 -3.05
C GLU A 86 -12.47 -16.03 -2.94
N LEU A 87 -12.51 -14.73 -3.33
CA LEU A 87 -13.73 -13.93 -3.35
C LEU A 87 -14.48 -14.13 -4.67
N GLU A 88 -15.73 -14.54 -4.58
CA GLU A 88 -16.58 -14.86 -5.75
C GLU A 88 -16.94 -13.62 -6.59
N ASP A 89 -17.11 -12.47 -5.94
CA ASP A 89 -17.55 -11.23 -6.59
C ASP A 89 -16.39 -10.33 -7.05
N VAL A 90 -15.17 -10.86 -7.15
CA VAL A 90 -13.98 -10.11 -7.53
C VAL A 90 -13.40 -10.62 -8.85
N THR A 91 -13.27 -9.72 -9.81
CA THR A 91 -12.53 -9.98 -11.06
C THR A 91 -11.13 -9.44 -10.96
N ILE A 92 -10.12 -10.27 -11.16
CA ILE A 92 -8.70 -9.90 -11.17
C ILE A 92 -8.20 -9.83 -12.60
N LEU A 93 -7.79 -8.67 -13.03
CA LEU A 93 -7.15 -8.46 -14.32
C LEU A 93 -5.64 -8.31 -14.10
N ASN A 94 -4.90 -9.37 -14.41
CA ASN A 94 -3.44 -9.35 -14.30
C ASN A 94 -2.81 -8.72 -15.54
N ARG A 95 -1.65 -8.08 -15.36
CA ARG A 95 -0.83 -7.50 -16.43
C ARG A 95 -1.54 -6.45 -17.29
N ILE A 96 -2.52 -5.79 -16.68
CA ILE A 96 -3.16 -4.62 -17.26
C ILE A 96 -2.46 -3.37 -16.73
N ASN A 97 -1.95 -2.58 -17.63
CA ASN A 97 -1.32 -1.31 -17.33
C ASN A 97 -2.37 -0.20 -17.42
N ILE A 98 -2.73 0.40 -16.29
CA ILE A 98 -3.67 1.52 -16.27
C ILE A 98 -2.91 2.80 -16.64
N THR A 99 -3.45 3.55 -17.60
CA THR A 99 -2.83 4.76 -18.14
C THR A 99 -3.57 6.03 -17.74
N ASP A 100 -4.89 5.96 -17.66
CA ASP A 100 -5.72 7.15 -17.44
C ASP A 100 -7.03 6.82 -16.71
N TYR A 101 -7.66 7.84 -16.12
CA TYR A 101 -9.04 7.76 -15.65
C TYR A 101 -10.02 8.11 -16.75
N ILE A 102 -11.17 7.46 -16.76
CA ILE A 102 -12.33 7.90 -17.52
C ILE A 102 -13.02 8.97 -16.70
N VAL A 103 -13.02 10.21 -17.21
CA VAL A 103 -13.65 11.35 -16.54
C VAL A 103 -14.76 11.89 -17.43
N GLU A 104 -15.97 11.93 -16.93
CA GLU A 104 -17.14 12.47 -17.60
C GLU A 104 -17.85 13.43 -16.63
N GLU A 105 -18.19 14.61 -17.06
CA GLU A 105 -18.85 15.64 -16.24
C GLU A 105 -18.16 15.90 -14.89
N ASN A 106 -16.83 15.92 -14.90
CA ASN A 106 -15.98 16.09 -13.71
C ASN A 106 -16.11 14.96 -12.66
N GLU A 107 -16.58 13.78 -13.06
CA GLU A 107 -16.64 12.58 -12.22
C GLU A 107 -15.83 11.44 -12.82
N ILE A 108 -15.16 10.67 -11.96
CA ILE A 108 -14.46 9.45 -12.38
C ILE A 108 -15.50 8.37 -12.65
N LYS A 109 -15.49 7.83 -13.88
CA LYS A 109 -16.37 6.75 -14.33
C LYS A 109 -15.63 5.44 -14.59
N GLY A 110 -14.32 5.39 -14.36
CA GLY A 110 -13.52 4.21 -14.59
C GLY A 110 -12.05 4.51 -14.90
N ALA A 111 -11.44 3.62 -15.65
CA ALA A 111 -10.04 3.75 -16.06
C ALA A 111 -9.80 3.15 -17.45
N PHE A 112 -8.84 3.72 -18.18
CA PHE A 112 -8.28 3.13 -19.38
C PHE A 112 -6.98 2.37 -19.08
N GLY A 113 -6.71 1.35 -19.85
CA GLY A 113 -5.48 0.59 -19.76
C GLY A 113 -5.24 -0.29 -20.95
N PHE A 114 -4.17 -1.04 -20.94
CA PHE A 114 -3.85 -2.03 -21.96
C PHE A 114 -3.19 -3.27 -21.36
N SER A 115 -3.40 -4.40 -22.01
CA SER A 115 -2.68 -5.62 -21.69
C SER A 115 -1.23 -5.52 -22.17
N ILE A 116 -0.30 -5.77 -21.24
CA ILE A 116 1.13 -5.80 -21.55
C ILE A 116 1.48 -7.00 -22.44
N GLU A 117 0.72 -8.09 -22.33
CA GLU A 117 0.98 -9.34 -23.07
C GLU A 117 0.32 -9.34 -24.44
N GLU A 118 -0.92 -8.86 -24.51
CA GLU A 118 -1.75 -8.97 -25.73
C GLU A 118 -1.75 -7.68 -26.56
N GLY A 119 -1.32 -6.55 -25.98
CA GLY A 119 -1.43 -5.23 -26.61
C GLY A 119 -2.87 -4.74 -26.77
N THR A 120 -3.85 -5.41 -26.17
CA THR A 120 -5.26 -5.07 -26.25
C THR A 120 -5.60 -3.90 -25.32
N ALA A 121 -6.35 -2.91 -25.83
CA ALA A 121 -6.84 -1.81 -25.00
C ALA A 121 -8.04 -2.25 -24.14
N TYR A 122 -8.10 -1.70 -22.94
CA TYR A 122 -9.17 -1.94 -21.98
C TYR A 122 -9.83 -0.64 -21.56
N GLU A 123 -11.15 -0.63 -21.57
CA GLU A 123 -11.99 0.38 -20.95
C GLU A 123 -12.73 -0.28 -19.78
N ILE A 124 -12.40 0.12 -18.55
CA ILE A 124 -12.94 -0.46 -17.33
C ILE A 124 -13.88 0.57 -16.70
N ARG A 125 -15.19 0.35 -16.78
CA ARG A 125 -16.20 1.21 -16.18
C ARG A 125 -16.44 0.86 -14.72
N ALA A 126 -16.45 1.86 -13.83
CA ALA A 126 -16.67 1.68 -12.41
C ALA A 126 -17.33 2.92 -11.78
N LYS A 127 -18.21 2.69 -10.81
CA LYS A 127 -18.85 3.77 -10.03
C LYS A 127 -17.89 4.46 -9.07
N LYS A 128 -16.86 3.75 -8.62
CA LYS A 128 -15.79 4.25 -7.73
C LYS A 128 -14.48 3.59 -8.12
N VAL A 129 -13.40 4.34 -8.03
CA VAL A 129 -12.06 3.86 -8.30
C VAL A 129 -11.18 4.08 -7.07
N LEU A 130 -10.56 3.01 -6.58
CA LEU A 130 -9.55 3.07 -5.53
C LEU A 130 -8.17 3.00 -6.18
N CYS A 131 -7.40 4.09 -6.09
CA CYS A 131 -6.03 4.12 -6.56
C CYS A 131 -5.09 3.62 -5.47
N ALA A 132 -4.45 2.46 -5.70
CA ALA A 132 -3.49 1.84 -4.78
C ALA A 132 -2.18 1.48 -5.50
N THR A 133 -1.69 2.36 -6.36
CA THR A 133 -0.55 2.14 -7.26
C THR A 133 0.82 2.26 -6.59
N GLY A 134 0.85 2.59 -5.30
CA GLY A 134 2.08 2.78 -4.54
C GLY A 134 2.66 4.19 -4.67
N GLY A 135 3.88 4.38 -4.18
CA GLY A 135 4.55 5.68 -4.15
C GLY A 135 5.19 6.07 -5.48
N ALA A 136 5.49 7.34 -5.62
CA ALA A 136 6.07 7.98 -6.81
C ALA A 136 7.57 7.69 -7.01
N ALA A 137 8.06 6.53 -6.58
CA ALA A 137 9.50 6.21 -6.59
C ALA A 137 10.14 6.21 -7.98
N GLY A 138 9.35 5.94 -9.03
CA GLY A 138 9.83 5.95 -10.41
C GLY A 138 10.16 7.34 -10.99
N LEU A 139 9.69 8.42 -10.35
CA LEU A 139 10.01 9.80 -10.76
C LEU A 139 11.42 10.25 -10.38
N TYR A 140 12.00 9.63 -9.38
CA TYR A 140 13.24 10.10 -8.80
C TYR A 140 14.42 9.24 -9.23
N ARG A 141 15.48 9.91 -9.69
CA ARG A 141 16.76 9.24 -9.94
C ARG A 141 17.37 8.83 -8.59
N PRO A 142 17.73 7.57 -8.39
CA PRO A 142 18.38 7.16 -7.15
C PRO A 142 19.75 7.80 -7.02
N ASN A 143 19.91 8.72 -6.07
CA ASN A 143 21.20 9.39 -5.79
C ASN A 143 22.06 8.58 -4.81
N ASN A 144 21.52 7.52 -4.18
CA ASN A 144 22.21 6.73 -3.19
C ASN A 144 22.24 5.27 -3.61
N PRO A 145 23.42 4.64 -3.79
CA PRO A 145 23.54 3.23 -4.17
C PRO A 145 22.82 2.26 -3.23
N GLY A 146 22.73 2.59 -1.93
CA GLY A 146 22.00 1.79 -0.94
C GLY A 146 20.47 1.82 -1.10
N PHE A 147 19.94 2.80 -1.81
CA PHE A 147 18.51 2.95 -2.08
C PHE A 147 18.06 2.35 -3.42
N SER A 148 18.98 2.00 -4.28
CA SER A 148 18.70 1.62 -5.67
C SER A 148 17.88 0.34 -5.82
N HIS A 149 18.05 -0.61 -4.92
CA HIS A 149 17.47 -1.95 -5.06
C HIS A 149 15.96 -2.01 -4.84
N HIS A 150 15.41 -1.17 -3.98
CA HIS A 150 13.98 -1.20 -3.64
C HIS A 150 13.13 -0.21 -4.45
N LYS A 151 13.75 0.76 -5.11
CA LYS A 151 13.05 1.88 -5.75
C LYS A 151 12.95 1.77 -7.27
N MET A 152 13.76 0.95 -7.90
CA MET A 152 13.75 0.78 -9.35
C MET A 152 12.63 -0.11 -9.89
N TRP A 153 11.88 -0.76 -9.01
CA TRP A 153 10.84 -1.72 -9.39
C TRP A 153 9.43 -1.13 -9.49
N TYR A 154 9.27 0.16 -9.19
CA TYR A 154 7.98 0.82 -9.35
C TYR A 154 7.88 1.44 -10.73
N PRO A 155 6.89 1.03 -11.53
CA PRO A 155 6.70 1.60 -12.84
C PRO A 155 6.44 3.10 -12.78
N PRO A 156 7.02 3.92 -13.65
CA PRO A 156 6.87 5.38 -13.63
C PRO A 156 5.43 5.87 -13.77
N PHE A 157 4.56 5.10 -14.38
CA PHE A 157 3.15 5.46 -14.58
C PHE A 157 2.32 5.51 -13.29
N ASN A 158 2.78 4.86 -12.21
CA ASN A 158 2.13 4.97 -10.91
C ASN A 158 2.11 6.38 -10.34
N THR A 159 2.86 7.28 -10.92
CA THR A 159 3.06 8.63 -10.40
C THR A 159 2.01 9.63 -10.87
N GLY A 160 1.35 9.37 -11.99
CA GLY A 160 0.36 10.31 -12.54
C GLY A 160 -1.01 10.19 -11.88
N ALA A 161 -1.37 9.00 -11.45
CA ALA A 161 -2.73 8.72 -10.99
C ALA A 161 -3.09 9.32 -9.62
N CYS A 162 -2.11 9.49 -8.73
CA CYS A 162 -2.37 9.99 -7.37
C CYS A 162 -2.56 11.50 -7.25
N LEU A 163 -2.13 12.28 -8.22
CA LEU A 163 -2.07 13.74 -8.09
C LEU A 163 -3.27 14.48 -8.66
N LEU A 164 -4.05 13.86 -9.51
CA LEU A 164 -5.06 14.58 -10.28
C LEU A 164 -6.45 14.65 -9.63
N TYR A 165 -6.73 13.81 -8.64
CA TYR A 165 -8.11 13.63 -8.15
C TYR A 165 -8.25 13.50 -6.65
N THR A 166 -7.35 14.08 -5.89
CA THR A 166 -7.42 14.15 -4.42
C THR A 166 -8.08 15.43 -3.90
N SER A 167 -8.68 16.21 -4.76
CA SER A 167 -9.42 17.43 -4.40
C SER A 167 -10.89 17.14 -4.19
#